data_334deb67574161bbc5e4d25719321bb3
#
_entry.id   334deb67574161bbc5e4d25719321bb3
#
_cell.length_a   1.000
_cell.length_b   1.000
_cell.length_c   1.000
_cell.angle_alpha   90.00
_cell.angle_beta   90.00
_cell.angle_gamma   90.00
#
_symmetry.space_group_name_H-M   'P 1'
#
loop_
_entity.id
_entity.type
_entity.pdbx_description
1 polymer ?
#
loop_
_entity_poly.entity_id
_entity_poly.type
_entity_poly.pdbx_seq_one_letter_code
_entity_poly.pdbx_strand_id
1 'polypeptide(L)'
;MKSLPAIAAVLICIGASQLAPAQPQDLTGTLAKIKKNGAITLGVRDGSVPFSYLDDKQQYIGYSVDLCMKVVSALRTELALPHLKVVLNPVTSANRIPLMANGTIDLECGSTTNNLERQQQVAFAPTMFVIGSRLLTKKSSNIRTLADVKGKTLVATAGTSTLKQMIMLNKEQNLGMTILVAKDHPESFLMLETGRAVAQANDDILLAAQVASSKQPAQFEISKEPLSVEPYGIMLRKGDPAFKKVVDAALVKVYKSDDITLIYNKWFMSPIPPKQINLNFPMPAQLKAVFARPTDSGDPAAYRM
;
A
#
# COMPACT_ATOMS: atom_id res chain seq x y z
N MET A 1 -64.46 -69.04 -11.36
CA MET A 1 -64.05 -67.97 -10.46
C MET A 1 -62.70 -67.50 -10.94
N LYS A 2 -62.61 -66.35 -11.60
CA LYS A 2 -61.36 -65.78 -12.15
C LYS A 2 -61.04 -64.52 -11.32
N SER A 3 -59.91 -64.54 -10.63
CA SER A 3 -59.39 -63.42 -9.84
C SER A 3 -58.69 -62.42 -10.78
N LEU A 4 -59.07 -61.18 -10.72
CA LEU A 4 -58.35 -60.00 -11.34
C LEU A 4 -57.19 -59.55 -10.41
N PRO A 5 -56.03 -59.16 -10.98
CA PRO A 5 -54.97 -58.48 -10.17
C PRO A 5 -55.22 -56.98 -10.06
N ALA A 6 -55.06 -56.44 -8.87
CA ALA A 6 -55.07 -54.99 -8.60
C ALA A 6 -53.79 -54.34 -9.07
N ILE A 7 -53.86 -53.31 -9.90
CA ILE A 7 -52.74 -52.45 -10.37
C ILE A 7 -52.61 -51.33 -9.32
N ALA A 8 -51.49 -51.31 -8.59
CA ALA A 8 -51.15 -50.19 -7.70
C ALA A 8 -50.46 -49.08 -8.54
N ALA A 9 -51.10 -47.94 -8.61
CA ALA A 9 -50.50 -46.72 -9.24
C ALA A 9 -49.59 -46.04 -8.23
N VAL A 10 -48.27 -46.00 -8.54
CA VAL A 10 -47.27 -45.23 -7.78
C VAL A 10 -47.28 -43.80 -8.29
N LEU A 11 -47.79 -42.83 -7.49
CA LEU A 11 -47.67 -41.43 -7.74
C LEU A 11 -46.24 -40.96 -7.39
N ILE A 12 -45.43 -40.61 -8.41
CA ILE A 12 -44.13 -39.98 -8.23
C ILE A 12 -44.40 -38.47 -8.07
N CYS A 13 -44.29 -37.96 -6.86
CA CYS A 13 -44.27 -36.51 -6.59
C CYS A 13 -42.90 -35.96 -6.94
N ILE A 14 -42.79 -35.32 -8.13
CA ILE A 14 -41.61 -34.55 -8.53
C ILE A 14 -41.65 -33.24 -7.74
N GLY A 15 -40.92 -33.19 -6.62
CA GLY A 15 -40.71 -31.96 -5.86
C GLY A 15 -39.89 -30.95 -6.68
N ALA A 16 -40.54 -29.96 -7.25
CA ALA A 16 -39.87 -28.79 -7.84
C ALA A 16 -39.20 -27.99 -6.71
N SER A 17 -37.89 -28.16 -6.52
CA SER A 17 -37.10 -27.29 -5.66
C SER A 17 -37.10 -25.88 -6.25
N GLN A 18 -37.95 -25.00 -5.76
CA GLN A 18 -37.89 -23.59 -6.08
C GLN A 18 -36.59 -23.02 -5.50
N LEU A 19 -35.63 -22.70 -6.38
CA LEU A 19 -34.51 -21.85 -6.03
C LEU A 19 -35.10 -20.49 -5.64
N ALA A 20 -35.17 -20.22 -4.32
CA ALA A 20 -35.54 -18.91 -3.82
C ALA A 20 -34.53 -17.89 -4.40
N PRO A 21 -35.01 -16.77 -5.00
CA PRO A 21 -34.10 -15.73 -5.43
C PRO A 21 -33.30 -15.25 -4.21
N ALA A 22 -31.98 -15.21 -4.33
CA ALA A 22 -31.12 -14.66 -3.31
C ALA A 22 -31.58 -13.23 -3.05
N GLN A 23 -32.06 -12.94 -1.82
CA GLN A 23 -32.40 -11.58 -1.43
C GLN A 23 -31.17 -10.69 -1.63
N PRO A 24 -31.34 -9.48 -2.19
CA PRO A 24 -30.24 -8.52 -2.27
C PRO A 24 -29.71 -8.31 -0.86
N GLN A 25 -28.47 -8.70 -0.63
CA GLN A 25 -27.84 -8.44 0.66
C GLN A 25 -27.74 -6.93 0.83
N ASP A 26 -28.38 -6.37 1.85
CA ASP A 26 -28.32 -4.94 2.13
C ASP A 26 -26.85 -4.51 2.26
N LEU A 27 -26.43 -3.62 1.37
CA LEU A 27 -25.06 -3.09 1.40
C LEU A 27 -24.87 -2.29 2.70
N THR A 28 -23.75 -2.53 3.36
CA THR A 28 -23.38 -1.84 4.60
C THR A 28 -22.04 -1.10 4.44
N GLY A 29 -21.70 -0.24 5.40
CA GLY A 29 -20.40 0.40 5.49
C GLY A 29 -20.02 1.21 4.23
N THR A 30 -18.79 1.03 3.78
CA THR A 30 -18.24 1.76 2.63
C THR A 30 -18.92 1.39 1.32
N LEU A 31 -19.37 0.13 1.14
CA LEU A 31 -20.09 -0.27 -0.07
C LEU A 31 -21.42 0.48 -0.19
N ALA A 32 -22.20 0.61 0.89
CA ALA A 32 -23.44 1.39 0.92
C ALA A 32 -23.17 2.89 0.63
N LYS A 33 -22.12 3.45 1.24
CA LYS A 33 -21.68 4.84 1.00
C LYS A 33 -21.38 5.07 -0.48
N ILE A 34 -20.56 4.20 -1.10
CA ILE A 34 -20.16 4.29 -2.50
C ILE A 34 -21.39 4.15 -3.41
N LYS A 35 -22.28 3.18 -3.12
CA LYS A 35 -23.50 2.96 -3.91
C LYS A 35 -24.43 4.17 -3.88
N LYS A 36 -24.62 4.76 -2.69
CA LYS A 36 -25.46 5.95 -2.49
C LYS A 36 -24.90 7.18 -3.18
N ASN A 37 -23.58 7.39 -3.09
CA ASN A 37 -22.93 8.62 -3.57
C ASN A 37 -22.50 8.54 -5.05
N GLY A 38 -22.47 7.34 -5.64
CA GLY A 38 -21.91 7.12 -6.99
C GLY A 38 -20.42 7.47 -7.10
N ALA A 39 -19.70 7.51 -5.97
CA ALA A 39 -18.30 7.94 -5.92
C ALA A 39 -17.51 7.18 -4.84
N ILE A 40 -16.22 6.95 -5.12
CA ILE A 40 -15.21 6.46 -4.16
C ILE A 40 -14.11 7.52 -4.01
N THR A 41 -13.64 7.73 -2.77
CA THR A 41 -12.56 8.68 -2.48
C THR A 41 -11.26 7.93 -2.19
N LEU A 42 -10.23 8.18 -3.01
CA LEU A 42 -8.89 7.61 -2.85
C LEU A 42 -7.96 8.64 -2.22
N GLY A 43 -7.33 8.28 -1.10
CA GLY A 43 -6.22 9.03 -0.53
C GLY A 43 -4.96 8.80 -1.36
N VAL A 44 -4.35 9.85 -1.89
CA VAL A 44 -3.18 9.80 -2.77
C VAL A 44 -2.06 10.68 -2.22
N ARG A 45 -0.82 10.45 -2.68
CA ARG A 45 0.37 11.13 -2.17
C ARG A 45 1.00 12.01 -3.23
N ASP A 46 1.54 13.16 -2.83
CA ASP A 46 2.18 14.10 -3.76
C ASP A 46 3.62 13.70 -4.15
N GLY A 47 4.30 12.92 -3.30
CA GLY A 47 5.73 12.66 -3.49
C GLY A 47 6.23 11.31 -2.97
N SER A 48 5.45 10.23 -3.09
CA SER A 48 5.88 8.86 -2.74
C SER A 48 6.19 8.04 -3.98
N VAL A 49 7.19 8.48 -4.76
CA VAL A 49 7.65 7.80 -6.00
C VAL A 49 8.25 6.44 -5.64
N PRO A 50 7.89 5.34 -6.34
CA PRO A 50 6.99 5.23 -7.50
C PRO A 50 5.54 4.83 -7.14
N PHE A 51 5.12 4.88 -5.87
CA PHE A 51 3.84 4.33 -5.40
C PHE A 51 2.65 5.26 -5.66
N SER A 52 2.78 6.53 -5.29
CA SER A 52 1.75 7.56 -5.49
C SER A 52 2.40 8.93 -5.49
N TYR A 53 2.27 9.66 -6.59
CA TYR A 53 2.89 10.97 -6.75
C TYR A 53 2.27 11.75 -7.89
N LEU A 54 2.56 13.05 -7.96
CA LEU A 54 2.15 13.93 -9.07
C LEU A 54 3.15 13.84 -10.24
N ASP A 55 2.63 13.67 -11.45
CA ASP A 55 3.41 13.83 -12.66
C ASP A 55 3.55 15.32 -13.06
N ASP A 56 4.16 15.61 -14.21
CA ASP A 56 4.32 16.94 -14.76
C ASP A 56 3.00 17.60 -15.21
N LYS A 57 1.94 16.80 -15.39
CA LYS A 57 0.58 17.26 -15.71
C LYS A 57 -0.31 17.40 -14.46
N GLN A 58 0.27 17.32 -13.26
CA GLN A 58 -0.44 17.34 -11.98
C GLN A 58 -1.47 16.21 -11.84
N GLN A 59 -1.19 15.06 -12.45
CA GLN A 59 -2.01 13.86 -12.32
C GLN A 59 -1.38 12.93 -11.28
N TYR A 60 -2.22 12.35 -10.42
CA TYR A 60 -1.77 11.34 -9.47
C TYR A 60 -1.58 10.00 -10.17
N ILE A 61 -0.36 9.53 -10.16
CA ILE A 61 0.06 8.27 -10.77
C ILE A 61 0.88 7.45 -9.80
N GLY A 62 1.11 6.18 -10.11
CA GLY A 62 2.00 5.31 -9.32
C GLY A 62 1.50 3.88 -9.21
N TYR A 63 2.36 3.03 -8.71
CA TYR A 63 2.12 1.60 -8.51
C TYR A 63 0.86 1.34 -7.66
N SER A 64 0.76 2.01 -6.52
CA SER A 64 -0.39 1.85 -5.62
C SER A 64 -1.67 2.45 -6.21
N VAL A 65 -1.54 3.51 -7.00
CA VAL A 65 -2.67 4.11 -7.72
C VAL A 65 -3.21 3.14 -8.76
N ASP A 66 -2.34 2.49 -9.55
CA ASP A 66 -2.75 1.48 -10.53
C ASP A 66 -3.46 0.29 -9.84
N LEU A 67 -2.95 -0.18 -8.70
CA LEU A 67 -3.59 -1.24 -7.92
C LEU A 67 -4.97 -0.80 -7.38
N CYS A 68 -5.08 0.41 -6.85
CA CYS A 68 -6.37 0.97 -6.43
C CYS A 68 -7.37 1.07 -7.59
N MET A 69 -6.91 1.41 -8.79
CA MET A 69 -7.79 1.45 -9.97
C MET A 69 -8.29 0.06 -10.39
N LYS A 70 -7.52 -1.01 -10.13
CA LYS A 70 -8.02 -2.41 -10.27
C LYS A 70 -9.16 -2.69 -9.27
N VAL A 71 -9.01 -2.21 -8.02
CA VAL A 71 -10.09 -2.30 -7.02
C VAL A 71 -11.32 -1.50 -7.46
N VAL A 72 -11.15 -0.28 -7.96
CA VAL A 72 -12.25 0.54 -8.49
C VAL A 72 -12.99 -0.18 -9.62
N SER A 73 -12.24 -0.86 -10.52
CA SER A 73 -12.85 -1.65 -11.60
C SER A 73 -13.70 -2.81 -11.05
N ALA A 74 -13.22 -3.50 -10.01
CA ALA A 74 -14.00 -4.54 -9.33
C ALA A 74 -15.27 -3.98 -8.68
N LEU A 75 -15.17 -2.83 -8.00
CA LEU A 75 -16.31 -2.15 -7.39
C LEU A 75 -17.37 -1.69 -8.41
N ARG A 76 -16.95 -1.26 -9.61
CA ARG A 76 -17.89 -0.94 -10.71
C ARG A 76 -18.78 -2.13 -11.06
N THR A 77 -18.19 -3.30 -11.12
CA THR A 77 -18.91 -4.55 -11.41
C THR A 77 -19.76 -4.98 -10.22
N GLU A 78 -19.20 -5.04 -9.03
CA GLU A 78 -19.86 -5.49 -7.79
C GLU A 78 -21.10 -4.65 -7.45
N LEU A 79 -20.98 -3.33 -7.61
CA LEU A 79 -22.05 -2.39 -7.28
C LEU A 79 -22.97 -2.06 -8.46
N ALA A 80 -22.75 -2.64 -9.66
CA ALA A 80 -23.42 -2.26 -10.90
C ALA A 80 -23.41 -0.72 -11.12
N LEU A 81 -22.22 -0.11 -10.99
CA LEU A 81 -21.96 1.31 -11.16
C LEU A 81 -20.89 1.54 -12.24
N PRO A 82 -21.20 1.38 -13.54
CA PRO A 82 -20.21 1.49 -14.63
C PRO A 82 -19.52 2.86 -14.67
N HIS A 83 -20.21 3.90 -14.23
CA HIS A 83 -19.74 5.29 -14.18
C HIS A 83 -19.32 5.74 -12.78
N LEU A 84 -18.90 4.81 -11.89
CA LEU A 84 -18.41 5.12 -10.55
C LEU A 84 -17.33 6.21 -10.63
N LYS A 85 -17.60 7.35 -10.03
CA LYS A 85 -16.68 8.49 -9.92
C LYS A 85 -15.52 8.15 -8.99
N VAL A 86 -14.30 8.54 -9.38
CA VAL A 86 -13.12 8.50 -8.51
C VAL A 86 -12.79 9.92 -8.09
N VAL A 87 -12.79 10.16 -6.79
CA VAL A 87 -12.37 11.41 -6.17
C VAL A 87 -10.98 11.19 -5.57
N LEU A 88 -10.01 12.02 -5.92
CA LEU A 88 -8.65 11.94 -5.39
C LEU A 88 -8.50 12.97 -4.28
N ASN A 89 -8.03 12.52 -3.10
CA ASN A 89 -7.81 13.36 -1.93
C ASN A 89 -6.33 13.28 -1.53
N PRO A 90 -5.56 14.37 -1.66
CA PRO A 90 -4.17 14.39 -1.22
C PRO A 90 -4.04 14.14 0.28
N VAL A 91 -3.15 13.23 0.65
CA VAL A 91 -2.87 12.90 2.04
C VAL A 91 -1.36 12.88 2.31
N THR A 92 -0.98 13.20 3.54
CA THR A 92 0.39 13.07 4.05
C THR A 92 0.57 11.77 4.83
N SER A 93 1.80 11.40 5.16
CA SER A 93 2.05 10.28 6.07
C SER A 93 1.44 10.51 7.45
N ALA A 94 1.30 11.77 7.88
CA ALA A 94 0.78 12.13 9.20
C ALA A 94 -0.76 12.09 9.28
N ASN A 95 -1.49 12.48 8.19
CA ASN A 95 -2.94 12.60 8.25
C ASN A 95 -3.73 11.44 7.62
N ARG A 96 -3.08 10.55 6.85
CA ARG A 96 -3.76 9.45 6.13
C ARG A 96 -4.55 8.51 7.05
N ILE A 97 -4.01 8.17 8.24
CA ILE A 97 -4.69 7.27 9.19
C ILE A 97 -5.92 7.94 9.80
N PRO A 98 -5.85 9.17 10.36
CA PRO A 98 -7.05 9.90 10.80
C PRO A 98 -8.12 10.06 9.71
N LEU A 99 -7.72 10.41 8.47
CA LEU A 99 -8.65 10.59 7.35
C LEU A 99 -9.30 9.27 6.90
N MET A 100 -8.61 8.15 7.03
CA MET A 100 -9.19 6.82 6.83
C MET A 100 -10.16 6.45 7.94
N ALA A 101 -9.76 6.63 9.19
CA ALA A 101 -10.56 6.23 10.35
C ALA A 101 -11.90 6.99 10.42
N ASN A 102 -11.90 8.30 10.08
CA ASN A 102 -13.11 9.12 10.06
C ASN A 102 -13.94 9.00 8.78
N GLY A 103 -13.47 8.26 7.77
CA GLY A 103 -14.18 8.00 6.51
C GLY A 103 -14.11 9.13 5.48
N THR A 104 -13.20 10.08 5.62
CA THR A 104 -12.93 11.10 4.59
C THR A 104 -12.41 10.44 3.31
N ILE A 105 -11.56 9.42 3.42
CA ILE A 105 -11.10 8.58 2.32
C ILE A 105 -11.59 7.15 2.49
N ASP A 106 -11.78 6.43 1.38
CA ASP A 106 -12.27 5.05 1.37
C ASP A 106 -11.13 4.03 1.18
N LEU A 107 -10.12 4.38 0.40
CA LEU A 107 -8.85 3.66 0.24
C LEU A 107 -7.68 4.64 0.33
N GLU A 108 -6.56 4.21 0.88
CA GLU A 108 -5.30 4.97 0.77
C GLU A 108 -4.35 4.23 -0.17
N CYS A 109 -3.98 4.90 -1.25
CA CYS A 109 -3.23 4.39 -2.38
C CYS A 109 -1.80 4.96 -2.36
N GLY A 110 -1.08 4.73 -1.28
CA GLY A 110 0.26 5.27 -1.06
C GLY A 110 1.31 4.22 -0.73
N SER A 111 2.32 4.62 0.02
CA SER A 111 3.40 3.79 0.56
C SER A 111 3.21 3.59 2.07
N THR A 112 2.14 2.89 2.45
CA THR A 112 1.80 2.75 3.87
C THR A 112 2.22 1.40 4.42
N THR A 113 3.15 1.43 5.37
CA THR A 113 3.51 0.25 6.15
C THR A 113 2.31 -0.29 6.90
N ASN A 114 2.01 -1.54 6.68
CA ASN A 114 1.10 -2.33 7.49
C ASN A 114 1.87 -2.86 8.71
N ASN A 115 1.46 -2.49 9.90
CA ASN A 115 1.99 -3.05 11.14
C ASN A 115 0.88 -3.24 12.19
N LEU A 116 1.16 -4.04 13.23
CA LEU A 116 0.17 -4.40 14.25
C LEU A 116 -0.42 -3.19 14.99
N GLU A 117 0.38 -2.14 15.19
CA GLU A 117 -0.08 -0.91 15.84
C GLU A 117 -1.11 -0.16 14.97
N ARG A 118 -0.83 -0.01 13.67
CA ARG A 118 -1.75 0.64 12.72
C ARG A 118 -3.02 -0.16 12.51
N GLN A 119 -2.94 -1.49 12.56
CA GLN A 119 -4.10 -2.38 12.48
C GLN A 119 -5.07 -2.21 13.67
N GLN A 120 -4.67 -1.56 14.73
CA GLN A 120 -5.60 -1.18 15.81
C GLN A 120 -6.56 -0.07 15.38
N GLN A 121 -6.18 0.76 14.42
CA GLN A 121 -6.95 1.94 13.97
C GLN A 121 -7.59 1.77 12.61
N VAL A 122 -6.92 1.06 11.70
CA VAL A 122 -7.32 0.86 10.29
C VAL A 122 -7.15 -0.61 9.91
N ALA A 123 -7.65 -0.99 8.72
CA ALA A 123 -7.40 -2.29 8.12
C ALA A 123 -6.49 -2.14 6.89
N PHE A 124 -5.89 -3.24 6.48
CA PHE A 124 -5.05 -3.31 5.28
C PHE A 124 -5.53 -4.45 4.38
N ALA A 125 -5.43 -4.23 3.10
CA ALA A 125 -5.54 -5.26 2.09
C ALA A 125 -4.25 -6.11 2.03
N PRO A 126 -4.24 -7.24 1.30
CA PRO A 126 -3.05 -8.05 1.15
C PRO A 126 -1.84 -7.23 0.69
N THR A 127 -0.68 -7.57 1.26
CA THR A 127 0.59 -6.87 1.04
C THR A 127 0.91 -6.74 -0.43
N MET A 128 1.19 -5.51 -0.85
CA MET A 128 1.50 -5.17 -2.25
C MET A 128 2.98 -4.95 -2.51
N PHE A 129 3.79 -4.75 -1.47
CA PHE A 129 5.23 -4.54 -1.55
C PHE A 129 5.89 -4.84 -0.21
N VAL A 130 7.20 -5.12 -0.21
CA VAL A 130 8.00 -5.30 1.02
C VAL A 130 9.25 -4.45 0.90
N ILE A 131 9.55 -3.67 1.93
CA ILE A 131 10.68 -2.75 1.99
C ILE A 131 11.58 -3.04 3.20
N GLY A 132 12.79 -2.47 3.17
CA GLY A 132 13.62 -2.29 4.34
C GLY A 132 13.83 -0.80 4.62
N SER A 133 13.61 -0.34 5.86
CA SER A 133 14.01 1.02 6.19
C SER A 133 15.53 1.14 6.22
N ARG A 134 16.09 2.23 5.69
CA ARG A 134 17.53 2.44 5.51
C ARG A 134 17.90 3.90 5.76
N LEU A 135 19.19 4.15 5.78
CA LEU A 135 19.77 5.50 5.79
C LEU A 135 20.22 5.87 4.38
N LEU A 136 19.94 7.11 3.99
CA LEU A 136 20.52 7.77 2.83
C LEU A 136 21.46 8.86 3.33
N THR A 137 22.66 8.90 2.76
CA THR A 137 23.72 9.85 3.15
C THR A 137 24.45 10.37 1.93
N LYS A 138 25.19 11.47 2.08
CA LYS A 138 26.19 11.84 1.07
C LYS A 138 27.44 10.97 1.27
N LYS A 139 28.02 10.45 0.20
CA LYS A 139 29.25 9.65 0.26
C LYS A 139 30.39 10.38 0.97
N SER A 140 30.46 11.71 0.80
CA SER A 140 31.45 12.56 1.46
C SER A 140 31.32 12.62 2.99
N SER A 141 30.18 12.22 3.53
CA SER A 141 29.95 12.21 5.00
C SER A 141 30.61 11.04 5.70
N ASN A 142 30.98 9.97 4.99
CA ASN A 142 31.48 8.69 5.52
C ASN A 142 30.54 8.03 6.54
N ILE A 143 29.24 8.31 6.44
CA ILE A 143 28.19 7.71 7.30
C ILE A 143 27.60 6.53 6.56
N ARG A 144 27.69 5.32 7.12
CA ARG A 144 27.24 4.06 6.49
C ARG A 144 26.31 3.26 7.35
N THR A 145 26.36 3.49 8.67
CA THR A 145 25.57 2.78 9.68
C THR A 145 24.83 3.76 10.59
N LEU A 146 23.88 3.26 11.36
CA LEU A 146 23.19 4.07 12.37
C LEU A 146 24.17 4.58 13.45
N ALA A 147 25.19 3.80 13.81
CA ALA A 147 26.18 4.21 14.78
C ALA A 147 26.99 5.45 14.35
N ASP A 148 27.22 5.62 13.05
CA ASP A 148 27.95 6.77 12.49
C ASP A 148 27.16 8.08 12.61
N VAL A 149 25.84 8.02 12.87
CA VAL A 149 24.95 9.18 13.07
C VAL A 149 24.95 9.65 14.53
N LYS A 150 25.64 8.96 15.43
CA LYS A 150 25.72 9.34 16.85
C LYS A 150 26.16 10.80 17.01
N GLY A 151 25.38 11.57 17.79
CA GLY A 151 25.61 13.01 18.06
C GLY A 151 25.35 13.93 16.87
N LYS A 152 24.84 13.42 15.75
CA LYS A 152 24.59 14.19 14.52
C LYS A 152 23.10 14.40 14.26
N THR A 153 22.80 15.17 13.21
CA THR A 153 21.44 15.48 12.80
C THR A 153 20.95 14.51 11.73
N LEU A 154 19.84 13.83 12.00
CA LEU A 154 19.13 12.95 11.07
C LEU A 154 17.78 13.56 10.73
N VAL A 155 17.26 13.33 9.53
CA VAL A 155 15.89 13.72 9.15
C VAL A 155 15.05 12.49 8.83
N ALA A 156 13.77 12.52 9.23
CA ALA A 156 12.75 11.56 8.84
C ALA A 156 11.40 12.26 8.62
N THR A 157 10.50 11.62 7.88
CA THR A 157 9.20 12.21 7.53
C THR A 157 8.18 12.00 8.66
N ALA A 158 7.40 13.04 8.97
CA ALA A 158 6.32 13.00 9.95
C ALA A 158 5.32 11.87 9.67
N GLY A 159 4.86 11.16 10.73
CA GLY A 159 3.84 10.11 10.64
C GLY A 159 4.30 8.79 10.00
N THR A 160 5.61 8.63 9.75
CA THR A 160 6.18 7.36 9.25
C THR A 160 6.55 6.41 10.39
N SER A 161 6.52 5.10 10.11
CA SER A 161 7.10 4.06 10.97
C SER A 161 8.58 4.29 11.19
N THR A 162 9.29 4.72 10.15
CA THR A 162 10.72 5.02 10.17
C THR A 162 11.07 6.14 11.15
N LEU A 163 10.30 7.25 11.19
CA LEU A 163 10.50 8.30 12.22
C LEU A 163 10.36 7.73 13.62
N LYS A 164 9.30 6.96 13.86
CA LYS A 164 9.07 6.31 15.17
C LYS A 164 10.24 5.38 15.54
N GLN A 165 10.71 4.58 14.58
CA GLN A 165 11.86 3.69 14.76
C GLN A 165 13.14 4.49 15.11
N MET A 166 13.41 5.60 14.40
CA MET A 166 14.59 6.43 14.70
C MET A 166 14.55 7.03 16.09
N ILE A 167 13.38 7.50 16.54
CA ILE A 167 13.20 8.02 17.90
C ILE A 167 13.48 6.92 18.94
N MET A 168 12.95 5.71 18.72
CA MET A 168 13.15 4.57 19.61
C MET A 168 14.64 4.16 19.67
N LEU A 169 15.29 3.95 18.53
CA LEU A 169 16.70 3.56 18.45
C LEU A 169 17.62 4.64 19.01
N ASN A 170 17.31 5.93 18.81
CA ASN A 170 18.06 7.03 19.39
C ASN A 170 18.09 6.95 20.94
N LYS A 171 16.93 6.64 21.54
CA LYS A 171 16.80 6.48 23.00
C LYS A 171 17.46 5.20 23.49
N GLU A 172 17.15 4.06 22.90
CA GLU A 172 17.62 2.73 23.36
C GLU A 172 19.13 2.57 23.26
N GLN A 173 19.74 3.11 22.20
CA GLN A 173 21.18 3.00 21.94
C GLN A 173 21.97 4.23 22.42
N ASN A 174 21.33 5.20 23.09
CA ASN A 174 21.95 6.44 23.56
C ASN A 174 22.77 7.15 22.45
N LEU A 175 22.15 7.28 21.24
CA LEU A 175 22.85 7.85 20.10
C LEU A 175 23.00 9.36 20.15
N GLY A 176 22.20 10.07 20.96
CA GLY A 176 22.26 11.53 21.08
C GLY A 176 21.99 12.26 19.75
N MET A 177 21.24 11.65 18.83
CA MET A 177 20.91 12.26 17.55
C MET A 177 19.91 13.42 17.72
N THR A 178 20.10 14.48 16.96
CA THR A 178 19.04 15.47 16.71
C THR A 178 18.19 14.97 15.54
N ILE A 179 16.91 14.72 15.76
CA ILE A 179 16.00 14.22 14.70
C ILE A 179 15.15 15.37 14.19
N LEU A 180 15.38 15.81 12.95
CA LEU A 180 14.53 16.74 12.24
C LEU A 180 13.32 16.00 11.65
N VAL A 181 12.16 16.66 11.71
CA VAL A 181 10.92 16.09 11.20
C VAL A 181 10.46 16.89 9.98
N ALA A 182 10.49 16.27 8.81
CA ALA A 182 10.01 16.86 7.57
C ALA A 182 8.51 16.55 7.38
N LYS A 183 7.77 17.43 6.69
CA LYS A 183 6.34 17.23 6.42
C LYS A 183 6.07 16.08 5.44
N ASP A 184 6.99 15.88 4.47
CA ASP A 184 6.88 14.87 3.41
C ASP A 184 8.25 14.33 2.98
N HIS A 185 8.27 13.32 2.11
CA HIS A 185 9.51 12.71 1.64
C HIS A 185 10.39 13.64 0.80
N PRO A 186 9.85 14.47 -0.13
CA PRO A 186 10.64 15.47 -0.85
C PRO A 186 11.34 16.48 0.07
N GLU A 187 10.65 17.01 1.09
CA GLU A 187 11.29 17.92 2.05
C GLU A 187 12.36 17.22 2.88
N SER A 188 12.14 15.97 3.28
CA SER A 188 13.14 15.18 3.99
C SER A 188 14.42 15.02 3.15
N PHE A 189 14.29 14.73 1.85
CA PHE A 189 15.41 14.64 0.94
C PHE A 189 16.11 15.99 0.74
N LEU A 190 15.36 17.08 0.60
CA LEU A 190 15.91 18.43 0.47
C LEU A 190 16.75 18.81 1.70
N MET A 191 16.33 18.43 2.91
CA MET A 191 17.12 18.69 4.13
C MET A 191 18.46 17.95 4.11
N LEU A 192 18.52 16.72 3.59
CA LEU A 192 19.78 16.01 3.37
C LEU A 192 20.61 16.67 2.25
N GLU A 193 19.98 16.98 1.11
CA GLU A 193 20.64 17.54 -0.05
C GLU A 193 21.31 18.90 0.26
N THR A 194 20.64 19.74 1.06
CA THR A 194 21.15 21.05 1.50
C THR A 194 22.09 20.98 2.72
N GLY A 195 22.31 19.79 3.31
CA GLY A 195 23.20 19.63 4.46
C GLY A 195 22.60 20.03 5.81
N ARG A 196 21.29 20.27 5.90
CA ARG A 196 20.59 20.49 7.18
C ARG A 196 20.55 19.24 8.05
N ALA A 197 20.61 18.07 7.41
CA ALA A 197 20.80 16.78 8.06
C ALA A 197 21.95 16.04 7.36
N VAL A 198 22.68 15.20 8.10
CA VAL A 198 23.77 14.38 7.54
C VAL A 198 23.26 13.02 7.02
N ALA A 199 22.08 12.60 7.47
CA ALA A 199 21.41 11.38 7.06
C ALA A 199 19.91 11.58 6.97
N GLN A 200 19.27 10.89 6.03
CA GLN A 200 17.82 10.72 5.94
C GLN A 200 17.48 9.27 6.21
N ALA A 201 16.52 9.01 7.12
CA ALA A 201 15.95 7.69 7.30
C ALA A 201 14.63 7.57 6.56
N ASN A 202 14.51 6.56 5.69
CA ASN A 202 13.30 6.25 4.94
C ASN A 202 13.37 4.83 4.38
N ASP A 203 12.35 4.42 3.66
CA ASP A 203 12.21 3.12 3.02
C ASP A 203 13.11 3.04 1.77
N ASP A 204 13.83 1.95 1.59
CA ASP A 204 14.89 1.78 0.59
C ASP A 204 14.47 2.15 -0.84
N ILE A 205 13.31 1.71 -1.26
CA ILE A 205 12.78 2.01 -2.61
C ILE A 205 12.43 3.49 -2.79
N LEU A 206 11.93 4.16 -1.73
CA LEU A 206 11.67 5.60 -1.76
C LEU A 206 12.98 6.38 -1.81
N LEU A 207 14.00 5.95 -1.05
CA LEU A 207 15.34 6.53 -1.11
C LEU A 207 15.96 6.36 -2.50
N ALA A 208 15.84 5.17 -3.08
CA ALA A 208 16.35 4.91 -4.44
C ALA A 208 15.70 5.82 -5.48
N ALA A 209 14.37 6.03 -5.38
CA ALA A 209 13.64 6.93 -6.27
C ALA A 209 14.06 8.40 -6.09
N GLN A 210 14.29 8.86 -4.86
CA GLN A 210 14.78 10.20 -4.56
C GLN A 210 16.18 10.41 -5.15
N VAL A 211 17.10 9.47 -4.94
CA VAL A 211 18.44 9.51 -5.50
C VAL A 211 18.40 9.54 -7.03
N ALA A 212 17.63 8.64 -7.66
CA ALA A 212 17.50 8.62 -9.11
C ALA A 212 16.89 9.90 -9.68
N SER A 213 16.06 10.61 -8.90
CA SER A 213 15.43 11.87 -9.30
C SER A 213 16.31 13.10 -9.03
N SER A 214 17.41 12.96 -8.27
CA SER A 214 18.28 14.07 -7.90
C SER A 214 19.12 14.57 -9.08
N LYS A 215 19.67 15.77 -8.96
CA LYS A 215 20.58 16.32 -9.98
C LYS A 215 21.95 15.64 -9.97
N GLN A 216 22.34 15.03 -8.85
CA GLN A 216 23.67 14.46 -8.64
C GLN A 216 23.57 13.11 -7.92
N PRO A 217 22.97 12.08 -8.55
CA PRO A 217 22.70 10.79 -7.89
C PRO A 217 23.98 10.09 -7.41
N ALA A 218 25.12 10.29 -8.10
CA ALA A 218 26.39 9.69 -7.73
C ALA A 218 26.95 10.16 -6.38
N GLN A 219 26.45 11.28 -5.82
CA GLN A 219 26.90 11.79 -4.53
C GLN A 219 26.30 11.05 -3.34
N PHE A 220 25.23 10.31 -3.54
CA PHE A 220 24.49 9.65 -2.46
C PHE A 220 24.80 8.17 -2.38
N GLU A 221 24.64 7.63 -1.18
CA GLU A 221 24.66 6.19 -0.93
C GLU A 221 23.57 5.80 0.09
N ILE A 222 22.96 4.64 -0.15
CA ILE A 222 21.99 4.03 0.75
C ILE A 222 22.73 2.97 1.57
N SER A 223 22.48 2.93 2.89
CA SER A 223 23.10 1.95 3.79
C SER A 223 22.80 0.52 3.34
N LYS A 224 23.77 -0.39 3.50
CA LYS A 224 23.64 -1.79 3.05
C LYS A 224 22.65 -2.58 3.89
N GLU A 225 22.72 -2.42 5.22
CA GLU A 225 21.88 -3.17 6.13
C GLU A 225 20.54 -2.46 6.35
N PRO A 226 19.41 -3.18 6.23
CA PRO A 226 18.11 -2.63 6.57
C PRO A 226 17.96 -2.52 8.09
N LEU A 227 17.31 -1.48 8.54
CA LEU A 227 16.96 -1.25 9.95
C LEU A 227 15.67 -1.98 10.34
N SER A 228 14.81 -2.28 9.36
CA SER A 228 13.58 -3.05 9.51
C SER A 228 13.19 -3.75 8.21
N VAL A 229 12.23 -4.67 8.30
CA VAL A 229 11.48 -5.22 7.16
C VAL A 229 10.02 -4.85 7.35
N GLU A 230 9.43 -4.19 6.36
CA GLU A 230 8.09 -3.65 6.49
C GLU A 230 7.23 -3.95 5.25
N PRO A 231 6.06 -4.58 5.42
CA PRO A 231 5.12 -4.75 4.32
C PRO A 231 4.32 -3.48 4.07
N TYR A 232 4.10 -3.12 2.81
CA TYR A 232 3.14 -2.09 2.41
C TYR A 232 1.80 -2.72 2.04
N GLY A 233 0.71 -2.07 2.42
CA GLY A 233 -0.65 -2.45 2.03
C GLY A 233 -1.50 -1.23 1.70
N ILE A 234 -2.46 -1.42 0.80
CA ILE A 234 -3.55 -0.47 0.59
C ILE A 234 -4.38 -0.45 1.88
N MET A 235 -4.55 0.74 2.44
CA MET A 235 -5.27 0.92 3.70
C MET A 235 -6.73 1.19 3.45
N LEU A 236 -7.59 0.64 4.31
CA LEU A 236 -9.03 0.82 4.32
C LEU A 236 -9.54 0.91 5.76
N ARG A 237 -10.82 1.29 5.91
CA ARG A 237 -11.42 1.46 7.24
C ARG A 237 -11.50 0.13 8.00
N LYS A 238 -11.17 0.16 9.29
CA LYS A 238 -11.35 -0.96 10.19
C LYS A 238 -12.85 -1.21 10.46
N GLY A 239 -13.21 -2.47 10.63
CA GLY A 239 -14.59 -2.84 10.97
C GLY A 239 -15.57 -2.85 9.79
N ASP A 240 -15.06 -2.88 8.56
CA ASP A 240 -15.86 -2.97 7.33
C ASP A 240 -15.51 -4.26 6.54
N PRO A 241 -15.91 -5.43 7.04
CA PRO A 241 -15.52 -6.71 6.44
C PRO A 241 -16.09 -6.92 5.03
N ALA A 242 -17.27 -6.35 4.73
CA ALA A 242 -17.88 -6.44 3.41
C ALA A 242 -17.04 -5.71 2.35
N PHE A 243 -16.63 -4.48 2.64
CA PHE A 243 -15.75 -3.71 1.76
C PHE A 243 -14.38 -4.35 1.63
N LYS A 244 -13.78 -4.77 2.76
CA LYS A 244 -12.49 -5.47 2.77
C LYS A 244 -12.52 -6.71 1.89
N LYS A 245 -13.56 -7.52 1.95
CA LYS A 245 -13.71 -8.73 1.11
C LYS A 245 -13.62 -8.41 -0.39
N VAL A 246 -14.26 -7.34 -0.85
CA VAL A 246 -14.22 -6.92 -2.26
C VAL A 246 -12.83 -6.43 -2.64
N VAL A 247 -12.21 -5.60 -1.78
CA VAL A 247 -10.85 -5.07 -2.00
C VAL A 247 -9.83 -6.20 -2.06
N ASP A 248 -9.86 -7.12 -1.09
CA ASP A 248 -8.94 -8.25 -1.02
C ASP A 248 -9.09 -9.17 -2.24
N ALA A 249 -10.32 -9.52 -2.60
CA ALA A 249 -10.59 -10.36 -3.76
C ALA A 249 -10.07 -9.74 -5.08
N ALA A 250 -10.24 -8.43 -5.23
CA ALA A 250 -9.75 -7.69 -6.40
C ALA A 250 -8.21 -7.73 -6.49
N LEU A 251 -7.53 -7.48 -5.37
CA LEU A 251 -6.06 -7.48 -5.34
C LEU A 251 -5.48 -8.89 -5.47
N VAL A 252 -6.07 -9.88 -4.81
CA VAL A 252 -5.65 -11.29 -4.94
C VAL A 252 -5.78 -11.76 -6.39
N LYS A 253 -6.85 -11.36 -7.09
CA LYS A 253 -7.01 -11.66 -8.53
C LYS A 253 -5.86 -11.05 -9.34
N VAL A 254 -5.48 -9.81 -9.07
CA VAL A 254 -4.33 -9.15 -9.73
C VAL A 254 -3.03 -9.88 -9.40
N TYR A 255 -2.77 -10.20 -8.14
CA TYR A 255 -1.52 -10.85 -7.69
C TYR A 255 -1.31 -12.25 -8.29
N LYS A 256 -2.41 -12.95 -8.61
CA LYS A 256 -2.39 -14.28 -9.20
C LYS A 256 -2.52 -14.30 -10.73
N SER A 257 -2.45 -13.15 -11.38
CA SER A 257 -2.49 -13.00 -12.83
C SER A 257 -1.21 -12.32 -13.35
N ASP A 258 -1.03 -12.28 -14.66
CA ASP A 258 0.09 -11.57 -15.30
C ASP A 258 0.03 -10.06 -15.08
N ASP A 259 -1.14 -9.51 -14.72
CA ASP A 259 -1.34 -8.10 -14.44
C ASP A 259 -0.33 -7.55 -13.44
N ILE A 260 -0.03 -8.30 -12.36
CA ILE A 260 0.91 -7.83 -11.34
C ILE A 260 2.32 -7.65 -11.90
N THR A 261 2.76 -8.56 -12.79
CA THR A 261 4.06 -8.46 -13.45
C THR A 261 4.11 -7.25 -14.38
N LEU A 262 3.05 -7.00 -15.14
CA LEU A 262 2.95 -5.84 -16.02
C LEU A 262 2.96 -4.52 -15.22
N ILE A 263 2.16 -4.42 -14.16
CA ILE A 263 2.10 -3.25 -13.29
C ILE A 263 3.45 -3.05 -12.59
N TYR A 264 4.07 -4.11 -12.07
CA TYR A 264 5.39 -4.03 -11.43
C TYR A 264 6.46 -3.52 -12.42
N ASN A 265 6.55 -4.12 -13.60
CA ASN A 265 7.55 -3.75 -14.59
C ASN A 265 7.37 -2.30 -15.08
N LYS A 266 6.13 -1.84 -15.21
CA LYS A 266 5.84 -0.43 -15.54
C LYS A 266 6.50 0.53 -14.55
N TRP A 267 6.45 0.25 -13.24
CA TRP A 267 6.87 1.20 -12.20
C TRP A 267 8.29 1.00 -11.68
N PHE A 268 8.85 -0.21 -11.81
CA PHE A 268 10.14 -0.55 -11.23
C PHE A 268 11.21 -0.94 -12.25
N MET A 269 10.81 -1.33 -13.48
CA MET A 269 11.73 -1.82 -14.52
C MET A 269 11.71 -0.97 -15.80
N SER A 270 10.86 0.04 -15.85
CA SER A 270 10.73 0.93 -17.02
C SER A 270 10.96 2.39 -16.61
N PRO A 271 11.29 3.28 -17.57
CA PRO A 271 11.33 4.71 -17.32
C PRO A 271 9.96 5.24 -16.89
N ILE A 272 9.91 5.96 -15.75
CA ILE A 272 8.68 6.54 -15.20
C ILE A 272 8.70 8.07 -15.22
N PRO A 273 7.54 8.73 -15.48
CA PRO A 273 7.45 10.17 -15.47
C PRO A 273 7.67 10.74 -14.04
N PRO A 274 7.93 12.06 -13.90
CA PRO A 274 8.13 13.01 -15.00
C PRO A 274 9.57 12.96 -15.58
N LYS A 275 10.54 12.49 -14.81
CA LYS A 275 11.98 12.57 -15.14
C LYS A 275 12.50 11.37 -15.94
N GLN A 276 11.62 10.46 -16.36
CA GLN A 276 12.00 9.24 -17.07
C GLN A 276 13.05 8.41 -16.33
N ILE A 277 12.99 8.40 -14.98
CA ILE A 277 13.90 7.58 -14.17
C ILE A 277 13.50 6.11 -14.29
N ASN A 278 14.52 5.23 -14.39
CA ASN A 278 14.32 3.80 -14.28
C ASN A 278 15.02 3.31 -13.02
N LEU A 279 14.24 2.69 -12.12
CA LEU A 279 14.78 2.20 -10.86
C LEU A 279 15.59 0.91 -11.04
N ASN A 280 15.41 0.20 -12.16
CA ASN A 280 16.03 -1.09 -12.44
C ASN A 280 15.95 -2.05 -11.24
N PHE A 281 14.77 -2.10 -10.63
CA PHE A 281 14.51 -2.87 -9.41
C PHE A 281 13.69 -4.13 -9.73
N PRO A 282 14.34 -5.26 -10.03
CA PRO A 282 13.63 -6.50 -10.36
C PRO A 282 12.83 -7.01 -9.15
N MET A 283 11.67 -7.61 -9.42
CA MET A 283 10.81 -8.12 -8.37
C MET A 283 11.54 -9.14 -7.48
N PRO A 284 11.75 -8.85 -6.19
CA PRO A 284 12.46 -9.76 -5.28
C PRO A 284 11.73 -11.09 -5.11
N ALA A 285 12.47 -12.16 -4.83
CA ALA A 285 11.90 -13.48 -4.55
C ALA A 285 10.88 -13.43 -3.39
N GLN A 286 11.17 -12.66 -2.37
CA GLN A 286 10.27 -12.41 -1.23
C GLN A 286 8.91 -11.86 -1.68
N LEU A 287 8.88 -10.86 -2.57
CA LEU A 287 7.64 -10.28 -3.07
C LEU A 287 6.87 -11.26 -3.96
N LYS A 288 7.57 -12.07 -4.78
CA LYS A 288 6.96 -13.16 -5.55
C LYS A 288 6.27 -14.18 -4.64
N ALA A 289 6.91 -14.53 -3.52
CA ALA A 289 6.33 -15.43 -2.54
C ALA A 289 5.07 -14.85 -1.87
N VAL A 290 5.07 -13.54 -1.57
CA VAL A 290 3.90 -12.82 -1.05
C VAL A 290 2.75 -12.85 -2.04
N PHE A 291 2.98 -12.63 -3.34
CA PHE A 291 1.92 -12.71 -4.35
C PHE A 291 1.40 -14.12 -4.57
N ALA A 292 2.25 -15.13 -4.43
CA ALA A 292 1.82 -16.54 -4.49
C ALA A 292 0.93 -16.92 -3.29
N ARG A 293 1.18 -16.34 -2.11
CA ARG A 293 0.41 -16.55 -0.87
C ARG A 293 0.06 -15.20 -0.24
N PRO A 294 -0.94 -14.48 -0.78
CA PRO A 294 -1.30 -13.15 -0.31
C PRO A 294 -1.68 -13.16 1.18
N THR A 295 -1.13 -12.22 1.93
CA THR A 295 -1.37 -12.02 3.35
C THR A 295 -1.46 -10.53 3.67
N ASP A 296 -2.26 -10.16 4.66
CA ASP A 296 -2.36 -8.82 5.23
C ASP A 296 -1.73 -8.77 6.64
N SER A 297 -0.81 -9.68 6.95
CA SER A 297 -0.12 -9.68 8.23
C SER A 297 0.64 -8.37 8.44
N GLY A 298 0.46 -7.76 9.62
CA GLY A 298 1.28 -6.63 10.07
C GLY A 298 2.54 -7.07 10.84
N ASP A 299 2.78 -8.38 10.97
CA ASP A 299 3.97 -8.91 11.62
C ASP A 299 5.12 -9.04 10.60
N PRO A 300 6.26 -8.35 10.80
CA PRO A 300 7.43 -8.49 9.94
C PRO A 300 7.96 -9.93 9.82
N ALA A 301 7.71 -10.79 10.81
CA ALA A 301 8.14 -12.18 10.78
C ALA A 301 7.49 -12.98 9.65
N ALA A 302 6.28 -12.60 9.21
CA ALA A 302 5.58 -13.21 8.09
C ALA A 302 6.29 -12.99 6.73
N TYR A 303 7.26 -12.09 6.67
CA TYR A 303 7.98 -11.67 5.45
C TYR A 303 9.47 -12.02 5.47
N ARG A 304 9.96 -12.68 6.50
CA ARG A 304 11.34 -13.21 6.54
C ARG A 304 11.42 -14.49 5.72
N MET A 305 12.38 -14.56 4.82
CA MET A 305 12.71 -15.76 4.06
C MET A 305 13.97 -16.38 4.62
#